data_caaa4ee395c46f39edf8dc1f81fd7532
#
_entry.id   caaa4ee395c46f39edf8dc1f81fd7532
#
_cell.length_a   1.000
_cell.length_b   1.000
_cell.length_c   1.000
_cell.angle_alpha   90.00
_cell.angle_beta   90.00
_cell.angle_gamma   90.00
#
_symmetry.space_group_name_H-M   'P 1'
#
loop_
_entity.id
_entity.type
_entity.pdbx_description
1 polymer ?
#
loop_
_entity_poly.entity_id
_entity_poly.type
_entity_poly.pdbx_seq_one_letter_code
_entity_poly.pdbx_strand_id
1 'polypeptide(L)'
;MENLNFFKKKSLELDKRDPLNNYKNYFYSDSDLIYFDGNSLGRLPKSTIDQTNEVIRNQWGRDLIQSWNKHWFKLINDTTIHLSEMFQ
;
A
#
# COMPACT_ATOMS: atom_id res chain seq x y z
N MET A 1 -17.74 31.88 -4.31
CA MET A 1 -18.55 30.64 -4.21
C MET A 1 -18.69 29.92 -5.55
N GLU A 2 -18.94 30.57 -6.65
CA GLU A 2 -18.99 29.94 -7.99
C GLU A 2 -17.69 29.21 -8.36
N ASN A 3 -16.54 29.81 -8.08
CA ASN A 3 -15.25 29.19 -8.35
C ASN A 3 -15.03 27.89 -7.56
N LEU A 4 -15.47 27.81 -6.31
CA LEU A 4 -15.31 26.61 -5.50
C LEU A 4 -16.16 25.45 -6.05
N ASN A 5 -17.38 25.71 -6.47
CA ASN A 5 -18.24 24.71 -7.09
C ASN A 5 -17.68 24.20 -8.44
N PHE A 6 -17.09 25.10 -9.21
CA PHE A 6 -16.40 24.74 -10.45
C PHE A 6 -15.24 23.79 -10.19
N PHE A 7 -14.35 24.12 -9.25
CA PHE A 7 -13.21 23.27 -8.93
C PHE A 7 -13.63 21.92 -8.35
N LYS A 8 -14.64 21.89 -7.49
CA LYS A 8 -15.19 20.65 -6.95
C LYS A 8 -15.73 19.74 -8.06
N LYS A 9 -16.51 20.30 -8.98
CA LYS A 9 -17.04 19.54 -10.12
C LYS A 9 -15.91 19.04 -11.02
N LYS A 10 -14.93 19.87 -11.29
CA LYS A 10 -13.77 19.51 -12.12
C LYS A 10 -12.91 18.43 -11.50
N SER A 11 -12.65 18.49 -10.19
CA SER A 11 -11.90 17.43 -9.49
C SER A 11 -12.62 16.08 -9.56
N LEU A 12 -13.92 16.04 -9.32
CA LEU A 12 -14.71 14.82 -9.42
C LEU A 12 -14.73 14.22 -10.84
N GLU A 13 -14.73 15.08 -11.86
CA GLU A 13 -14.64 14.65 -13.26
C GLU A 13 -13.26 14.03 -13.55
N LEU A 14 -12.19 14.66 -13.09
CA LEU A 14 -10.82 14.15 -13.26
C LEU A 14 -10.64 12.82 -12.53
N ASP A 15 -11.12 12.70 -11.30
CA ASP A 15 -11.07 11.46 -10.53
C ASP A 15 -11.76 10.28 -11.25
N LYS A 16 -12.90 10.55 -11.87
CA LYS A 16 -13.62 9.52 -12.63
C LYS A 16 -12.86 9.03 -13.87
N ARG A 17 -12.03 9.88 -14.47
CA ARG A 17 -11.24 9.57 -15.66
C ARG A 17 -9.86 9.02 -15.34
N ASP A 18 -9.44 9.09 -14.09
CA ASP A 18 -8.12 8.62 -13.66
C ASP A 18 -8.05 7.09 -13.74
N PRO A 19 -7.18 6.53 -14.59
CA PRO A 19 -7.00 5.08 -14.69
C PRO A 19 -6.46 4.46 -13.39
N LEU A 20 -5.87 5.27 -12.50
CA LEU A 20 -5.35 4.83 -11.21
C LEU A 20 -6.38 4.97 -10.06
N ASN A 21 -7.58 5.47 -10.35
CA ASN A 21 -8.59 5.75 -9.31
C ASN A 21 -8.91 4.53 -8.42
N ASN A 22 -8.88 3.33 -8.99
CA ASN A 22 -9.19 2.11 -8.24
C ASN A 22 -8.09 1.72 -7.22
N TYR A 23 -6.86 2.16 -7.41
CA TYR A 23 -5.74 1.83 -6.51
C TYR A 23 -5.92 2.36 -5.09
N LYS A 24 -6.68 3.44 -4.91
CA LYS A 24 -7.03 3.94 -3.57
C LYS A 24 -7.71 2.89 -2.68
N ASN A 25 -8.41 1.92 -3.29
CA ASN A 25 -9.11 0.87 -2.57
C ASN A 25 -8.17 -0.18 -1.93
N TYR A 26 -6.92 -0.23 -2.36
CA TYR A 26 -5.89 -1.10 -1.77
C TYR A 26 -5.31 -0.56 -0.47
N PHE A 27 -5.61 0.69 -0.13
CA PHE A 27 -5.09 1.34 1.06
C PHE A 27 -6.17 1.51 2.12
N TYR A 28 -5.75 1.46 3.39
CA TYR A 28 -6.61 1.83 4.49
C TYR A 28 -6.83 3.35 4.45
N SER A 29 -8.08 3.77 4.46
CA SER A 29 -8.43 5.18 4.33
C SER A 29 -9.63 5.49 5.21
N ASP A 30 -9.51 6.52 6.03
CA ASP A 30 -10.64 7.18 6.66
C ASP A 30 -11.19 8.22 5.68
N SER A 31 -12.49 8.18 5.41
CA SER A 31 -13.14 9.04 4.41
C SER A 31 -13.06 10.53 4.75
N ASP A 32 -12.94 10.85 6.03
CA ASP A 32 -12.96 12.23 6.51
C ASP A 32 -11.56 12.84 6.64
N LEU A 33 -10.51 12.02 6.48
CA LEU A 33 -9.13 12.48 6.58
C LEU A 33 -8.57 12.92 5.23
N ILE A 34 -8.21 14.18 5.12
CA ILE A 34 -7.42 14.71 4.01
C ILE A 34 -5.94 14.61 4.40
N TYR A 35 -5.21 13.71 3.72
CA TYR A 35 -3.83 13.37 4.05
C TYR A 35 -2.90 13.68 2.88
N PHE A 36 -2.00 14.64 3.08
CA PHE A 36 -1.03 15.08 2.07
C PHE A 36 0.43 14.82 2.44
N ASP A 37 0.70 14.12 3.54
CA ASP A 37 2.06 13.86 4.03
C ASP A 37 2.54 12.43 3.71
N GLY A 38 2.13 11.89 2.58
CA GLY A 38 2.53 10.57 2.11
C GLY A 38 4.03 10.40 1.85
N ASN A 39 4.75 11.50 1.68
CA ASN A 39 6.21 11.51 1.58
C ASN A 39 6.92 11.22 2.90
N SER A 40 6.33 11.57 4.04
CA SER A 40 6.86 11.22 5.36
C SER A 40 6.47 9.81 5.77
N LEU A 41 5.19 9.46 5.61
CA LEU A 41 4.66 8.12 5.84
C LEU A 41 3.52 7.84 4.88
N GLY A 42 3.68 6.85 4.02
CA GLY A 42 2.63 6.41 3.11
C GLY A 42 1.43 5.82 3.84
N ARG A 43 0.27 5.81 3.19
CA ARG A 43 -0.92 5.12 3.71
C ARG A 43 -0.69 3.62 3.80
N LEU A 44 -1.28 3.00 4.81
CA LEU A 44 -1.18 1.56 5.05
C LEU A 44 -1.88 0.77 3.93
N PRO A 45 -1.15 -0.08 3.18
CA PRO A 45 -1.78 -1.04 2.29
C PRO A 45 -2.55 -2.09 3.09
N LYS A 46 -3.76 -2.44 2.64
CA LYS A 46 -4.59 -3.45 3.34
C LYS A 46 -3.90 -4.81 3.42
N SER A 47 -3.21 -5.21 2.35
CA SER A 47 -2.44 -6.47 2.30
C SER A 47 -1.33 -6.56 3.34
N THR A 48 -0.77 -5.43 3.77
CA THR A 48 0.31 -5.39 4.78
C THR A 48 -0.14 -5.96 6.12
N ILE A 49 -1.40 -5.72 6.50
CA ILE A 49 -1.96 -6.23 7.75
C ILE A 49 -1.97 -7.77 7.73
N ASP A 50 -2.49 -8.35 6.66
CA ASP A 50 -2.61 -9.80 6.53
C ASP A 50 -1.23 -10.47 6.45
N GLN A 51 -0.32 -9.91 5.67
CA GLN A 51 1.05 -10.41 5.56
C GLN A 51 1.82 -10.32 6.87
N THR A 52 1.68 -9.21 7.61
CA THR A 52 2.31 -9.05 8.92
C THR A 52 1.78 -10.06 9.92
N ASN A 53 0.46 -10.28 9.93
CA ASN A 53 -0.16 -11.30 10.78
C ASN A 53 0.32 -12.71 10.42
N GLU A 54 0.50 -13.01 9.14
CA GLU A 54 1.06 -14.28 8.67
C GLU A 54 2.49 -14.49 9.18
N VAL A 55 3.34 -13.47 9.09
CA VAL A 55 4.71 -13.53 9.61
C VAL A 55 4.72 -13.78 11.11
N ILE A 56 3.91 -13.05 11.87
CA ILE A 56 3.89 -13.16 13.34
C ILE A 56 3.34 -14.53 13.78
N ARG A 57 2.19 -14.94 13.24
CA ARG A 57 1.49 -16.13 13.73
C ARG A 57 2.10 -17.43 13.24
N ASN A 58 2.42 -17.50 11.97
CA ASN A 58 2.84 -18.75 11.34
C ASN A 58 4.36 -18.83 11.21
N GLN A 59 5.00 -17.84 10.61
CA GLN A 59 6.44 -17.92 10.40
C GLN A 59 7.22 -17.81 11.71
N TRP A 60 6.90 -16.87 12.56
CA TRP A 60 7.53 -16.77 13.88
C TRP A 60 6.89 -17.72 14.89
N GLY A 61 5.59 -17.63 15.10
CA GLY A 61 4.89 -18.33 16.18
C GLY A 61 4.91 -19.85 16.04
N ARG A 62 4.76 -20.37 14.83
CA ARG A 62 4.72 -21.81 14.56
C ARG A 62 6.03 -22.37 14.07
N ASP A 63 6.62 -21.76 13.02
CA ASP A 63 7.80 -22.30 12.36
C ASP A 63 9.11 -21.94 13.06
N LEU A 64 9.13 -20.92 13.92
CA LEU A 64 10.27 -20.51 14.73
C LEU A 64 11.56 -20.35 13.90
N ILE A 65 12.67 -20.95 14.36
CA ILE A 65 13.98 -20.84 13.69
C ILE A 65 13.99 -21.41 12.26
N GLN A 66 13.08 -22.33 11.94
CA GLN A 66 12.98 -22.90 10.60
C GLN A 66 12.52 -21.88 9.54
N SER A 67 11.89 -20.78 9.96
CA SER A 67 11.44 -19.74 9.07
C SER A 67 12.56 -19.04 8.31
N TRP A 68 13.77 -19.04 8.83
CA TRP A 68 14.93 -18.55 8.10
C TRP A 68 15.09 -19.27 6.76
N ASN A 69 15.06 -20.60 6.76
CA ASN A 69 15.22 -21.40 5.55
C ASN A 69 13.94 -21.49 4.71
N LYS A 70 12.76 -21.48 5.35
CA LYS A 70 11.49 -21.62 4.64
C LYS A 70 11.05 -20.33 3.94
N HIS A 71 11.31 -19.16 4.56
CA HIS A 71 10.70 -17.90 4.14
C HIS A 71 11.70 -16.74 4.05
N TRP A 72 12.49 -16.47 5.09
CA TRP A 72 13.13 -15.17 5.26
C TRP A 72 14.37 -14.97 4.41
N PHE A 73 15.19 -15.98 4.19
CA PHE A 73 16.34 -15.85 3.27
C PHE A 73 15.90 -15.54 1.84
N LYS A 74 14.79 -16.15 1.42
CA LYS A 74 14.23 -15.90 0.09
C LYS A 74 13.72 -14.46 -0.07
N LEU A 75 13.20 -13.86 0.99
CA LEU A 75 12.63 -12.51 0.98
C LEU A 75 13.62 -11.45 0.50
N ILE A 76 14.89 -11.58 0.85
CA ILE A 76 15.94 -10.63 0.41
C ILE A 76 16.06 -10.67 -1.11
N ASN A 77 16.12 -11.86 -1.69
CA ASN A 77 16.23 -12.01 -3.14
C ASN A 77 14.96 -11.51 -3.86
N ASP A 78 13.78 -11.88 -3.38
CA ASP A 78 12.51 -11.46 -3.97
C ASP A 78 12.36 -9.93 -3.92
N THR A 79 12.72 -9.31 -2.82
CA THR A 79 12.70 -7.85 -2.68
C THR A 79 13.67 -7.18 -3.65
N THR A 80 14.87 -7.73 -3.82
CA THR A 80 15.87 -7.22 -4.76
C THR A 80 15.35 -7.25 -6.20
N ILE A 81 14.69 -8.34 -6.59
CA ILE A 81 14.10 -8.47 -7.93
C ILE A 81 13.03 -7.39 -8.14
N HIS A 82 12.08 -7.23 -7.22
CA HIS A 82 11.03 -6.23 -7.34
C HIS A 82 11.57 -4.80 -7.39
N LEU A 83 12.56 -4.47 -6.56
CA LEU A 83 13.20 -3.16 -6.59
C LEU A 83 13.92 -2.92 -7.92
N SER A 84 14.60 -3.93 -8.46
CA SER A 84 15.27 -3.83 -9.76
C SER A 84 14.29 -3.54 -10.89
N GLU A 85 13.13 -4.17 -10.87
CA GLU A 85 12.05 -3.93 -11.85
C GLU A 85 11.48 -2.50 -11.76
N MET A 86 11.38 -1.95 -10.55
CA MET A 86 10.86 -0.60 -10.34
C MET A 86 11.82 0.51 -10.84
N PHE A 87 13.11 0.25 -10.84
CA PHE A 87 14.15 1.24 -11.18
C PHE A 87 14.80 1.03 -12.55
N GLN A 88 14.27 0.15 -13.36
CA GLN A 88 14.63 0.04 -14.77
C GLN A 88 13.93 1.12 -15.59
#